data_9dd1edcaecce41512202676dbaf3cdcc
#
_entry.id   9dd1edcaecce41512202676dbaf3cdcc
#
_cell.length_a   1.000
_cell.length_b   1.000
_cell.length_c   1.000
_cell.angle_alpha   90.00
_cell.angle_beta   90.00
_cell.angle_gamma   90.00
#
_symmetry.space_group_name_H-M   'P 1'
#
loop_
_entity.id
_entity.type
_entity.pdbx_description
1 polymer ?
#
loop_
_entity_poly.entity_id
_entity_poly.type
_entity_poly.pdbx_seq_one_letter_code
_entity_poly.pdbx_strand_id
1 'polypeptide(L)'
;MASIPDPDLEFSDDEQQDRSFRPFKVVYNFAPVPIPDSFLSTANPPPDAQPVTLTPVDFSSVLPEYQGCHAVVLENVLSPSECVQLLRMAEASVPEADRYERRVKKKPRRSSSSSSSGKQSTDDASSSPPTAPEVFRDPWRPACVSLGANLEILDRGYRRGDRIVWDEQELTDRLWARCVQAPGLLEQLAFIGPDDPAAPFKSRYSANPPWRFSRINKRMRFLKYRRGDFFRPHCDGAYEDSSHGKQRQTLYTLHLYLNDSKVEAAMAGREPTDLVGGSTPFLSKDGSRRIDVNPRCGRVLIFQHNKLRHSGDDVVYGVKYTMRTDLLYEMVGPDEHEKRSK
;
A
#
# COMPACT_ATOMS: atom_id res chain seq x y z
N MET A 1 11.30 13.81 -20.53
CA MET A 1 10.18 14.04 -19.60
C MET A 1 9.06 13.14 -20.05
N ALA A 2 8.86 12.00 -19.40
CA ALA A 2 7.70 11.16 -19.66
C ALA A 2 6.49 11.85 -19.01
N SER A 3 5.49 12.19 -19.82
CA SER A 3 4.25 12.80 -19.37
C SER A 3 3.51 11.83 -18.44
N ILE A 4 3.18 12.30 -17.24
CA ILE A 4 2.25 11.60 -16.34
C ILE A 4 0.94 11.43 -17.12
N PRO A 5 0.39 10.21 -17.25
CA PRO A 5 -0.87 10.01 -17.96
C PRO A 5 -1.98 10.80 -17.28
N ASP A 6 -2.83 11.44 -18.11
CA ASP A 6 -4.01 12.19 -17.70
C ASP A 6 -4.83 11.36 -16.69
N PRO A 7 -5.12 11.87 -15.48
CA PRO A 7 -5.91 11.18 -14.47
C PRO A 7 -7.35 10.85 -14.91
N ASP A 8 -7.83 11.50 -15.97
CA ASP A 8 -9.19 11.32 -16.53
C ASP A 8 -9.28 10.24 -17.63
N LEU A 9 -8.19 9.48 -17.89
CA LEU A 9 -8.25 8.37 -18.83
C LEU A 9 -9.10 7.22 -18.24
N GLU A 10 -10.28 7.02 -18.82
CA GLU A 10 -11.12 5.85 -18.55
C GLU A 10 -10.58 4.65 -19.33
N PHE A 11 -10.28 3.55 -18.63
CA PHE A 11 -9.85 2.28 -19.22
C PHE A 11 -11.02 1.30 -19.27
N SER A 12 -11.07 0.46 -20.32
CA SER A 12 -12.11 -0.59 -20.41
C SER A 12 -11.75 -1.78 -19.53
N ASP A 13 -12.70 -2.19 -18.70
CA ASP A 13 -12.57 -3.35 -17.80
C ASP A 13 -13.12 -4.65 -18.39
N ASP A 14 -13.52 -4.66 -19.68
CA ASP A 14 -14.43 -5.65 -20.27
C ASP A 14 -13.88 -7.09 -20.40
N GLU A 15 -12.55 -7.31 -20.34
CA GLU A 15 -11.98 -8.65 -20.56
C GLU A 15 -11.68 -9.45 -19.27
N GLN A 16 -11.94 -8.91 -18.06
CA GLN A 16 -11.56 -9.57 -16.81
C GLN A 16 -12.72 -10.09 -15.97
N GLN A 17 -13.96 -9.93 -16.38
CA GLN A 17 -15.12 -10.40 -15.61
C GLN A 17 -15.14 -11.93 -15.43
N ASP A 18 -14.53 -12.72 -16.31
CA ASP A 18 -14.54 -14.18 -16.25
C ASP A 18 -13.45 -14.80 -15.34
N ARG A 19 -12.46 -14.02 -14.88
CA ARG A 19 -11.42 -14.49 -13.93
C ARG A 19 -11.67 -14.13 -12.48
N SER A 20 -12.74 -13.40 -12.17
CA SER A 20 -12.94 -12.71 -10.89
C SER A 20 -13.05 -13.61 -9.65
N PHE A 21 -13.27 -14.93 -9.81
CA PHE A 21 -13.41 -15.84 -8.66
C PHE A 21 -12.54 -17.10 -8.73
N ARG A 22 -11.55 -17.16 -9.63
CA ARG A 22 -10.65 -18.31 -9.71
C ARG A 22 -9.27 -17.94 -9.13
N PRO A 23 -8.79 -18.68 -8.11
CA PRO A 23 -7.43 -18.49 -7.60
C PRO A 23 -6.40 -18.79 -8.70
N PHE A 24 -5.33 -18.01 -8.73
CA PHE A 24 -4.21 -18.21 -9.64
C PHE A 24 -2.88 -17.98 -8.93
N LYS A 25 -1.84 -18.65 -9.41
CA LYS A 25 -0.47 -18.43 -8.91
C LYS A 25 0.10 -17.17 -9.53
N VAL A 26 0.76 -16.38 -8.69
CA VAL A 26 1.46 -15.17 -9.13
C VAL A 26 2.96 -15.36 -8.94
N VAL A 27 3.70 -15.03 -9.98
CA VAL A 27 5.16 -14.88 -9.94
C VAL A 27 5.46 -13.42 -10.21
N TYR A 28 6.33 -12.83 -9.40
CA TYR A 28 6.78 -11.46 -9.56
C TYR A 28 8.23 -11.47 -10.03
N ASN A 29 8.47 -10.83 -11.17
CA ASN A 29 9.81 -10.57 -11.69
C ASN A 29 10.15 -9.10 -11.46
N PHE A 30 11.43 -8.80 -11.28
CA PHE A 30 11.90 -7.44 -10.99
C PHE A 30 13.00 -7.07 -11.96
N ALA A 31 12.91 -5.86 -12.52
CA ALA A 31 14.01 -5.23 -13.22
C ALA A 31 15.01 -4.67 -12.19
N PRO A 32 16.31 -4.70 -12.46
CA PRO A 32 17.29 -4.02 -11.62
C PRO A 32 17.02 -2.51 -11.57
N VAL A 33 16.91 -1.96 -10.37
CA VAL A 33 16.76 -0.52 -10.15
C VAL A 33 17.91 -0.04 -9.29
N PRO A 34 18.74 0.89 -9.77
CA PRO A 34 19.82 1.46 -8.96
C PRO A 34 19.21 2.29 -7.82
N ILE A 35 19.61 1.99 -6.59
CA ILE A 35 19.24 2.76 -5.39
C ILE A 35 20.41 3.71 -5.08
N PRO A 36 20.23 5.04 -5.18
CA PRO A 36 21.27 5.98 -4.83
C PRO A 36 21.70 5.84 -3.37
N ASP A 37 22.98 5.97 -3.07
CA ASP A 37 23.50 5.88 -1.69
C ASP A 37 22.90 6.94 -0.77
N SER A 38 22.55 8.11 -1.31
CA SER A 38 21.88 9.18 -0.58
C SER A 38 20.41 8.90 -0.28
N PHE A 39 19.78 7.97 -0.99
CA PHE A 39 18.33 7.71 -0.83
C PHE A 39 18.05 7.05 0.52
N LEU A 40 17.15 7.66 1.30
CA LEU A 40 16.82 7.29 2.70
C LEU A 40 18.05 7.29 3.63
N SER A 41 19.12 8.00 3.28
CA SER A 41 20.28 8.16 4.16
C SER A 41 19.87 8.87 5.46
N THR A 42 20.26 8.30 6.61
CA THR A 42 20.07 8.93 7.92
C THR A 42 21.19 9.94 8.22
N ALA A 43 22.35 9.77 7.60
CA ALA A 43 23.50 10.67 7.79
C ALA A 43 23.36 11.97 6.98
N ASN A 44 22.77 11.86 5.77
CA ASN A 44 22.61 13.00 4.86
C ASN A 44 21.16 13.06 4.36
N PRO A 45 20.20 13.48 5.22
CA PRO A 45 18.82 13.63 4.81
C PRO A 45 18.67 14.74 3.75
N PRO A 46 17.65 14.65 2.86
CA PRO A 46 17.40 15.71 1.88
C PRO A 46 16.96 17.02 2.56
N PRO A 47 17.08 18.17 1.88
CA PRO A 47 16.78 19.49 2.46
C PRO A 47 15.32 19.66 2.95
N ASP A 48 14.39 18.89 2.37
CA ASP A 48 12.96 18.89 2.73
C ASP A 48 12.61 17.86 3.84
N ALA A 49 13.59 17.12 4.38
CA ALA A 49 13.39 16.19 5.49
C ALA A 49 13.12 16.95 6.80
N GLN A 50 12.23 16.38 7.61
CA GLN A 50 11.89 16.86 8.95
C GLN A 50 12.17 15.76 9.98
N PRO A 51 12.34 16.08 11.26
CA PRO A 51 12.50 15.09 12.32
C PRO A 51 11.33 14.10 12.37
N VAL A 52 11.65 12.81 12.53
CA VAL A 52 10.64 11.78 12.68
C VAL A 52 10.02 11.87 14.07
N THR A 53 8.69 11.90 14.14
CA THR A 53 7.95 11.91 15.40
C THR A 53 7.03 10.71 15.49
N LEU A 54 6.69 10.28 16.72
CA LEU A 54 5.82 9.13 17.00
C LEU A 54 4.61 9.59 17.81
N THR A 55 3.43 9.17 17.41
CA THR A 55 2.18 9.35 18.15
C THR A 55 1.43 8.02 18.21
N PRO A 56 1.13 7.48 19.40
CA PRO A 56 0.27 6.30 19.55
C PRO A 56 -1.15 6.60 19.06
N VAL A 57 -1.81 5.59 18.47
CA VAL A 57 -3.25 5.66 18.18
C VAL A 57 -4.00 5.33 19.47
N ASP A 58 -4.73 6.30 20.02
CA ASP A 58 -5.55 6.10 21.19
C ASP A 58 -6.91 5.47 20.82
N PHE A 59 -7.08 4.20 21.19
CA PHE A 59 -8.33 3.47 20.99
C PHE A 59 -9.32 3.65 22.13
N SER A 60 -8.89 4.10 23.30
CA SER A 60 -9.63 4.02 24.57
C SER A 60 -11.01 4.70 24.53
N SER A 61 -11.11 5.85 23.87
CA SER A 61 -12.34 6.65 23.84
C SER A 61 -13.33 6.23 22.75
N VAL A 62 -12.83 5.80 21.59
CA VAL A 62 -13.67 5.53 20.40
C VAL A 62 -13.83 4.04 20.13
N LEU A 63 -12.78 3.26 20.30
CA LEU A 63 -12.73 1.82 20.04
C LEU A 63 -12.20 1.04 21.24
N PRO A 64 -12.89 1.08 22.41
CA PRO A 64 -12.40 0.47 23.65
C PRO A 64 -12.16 -1.05 23.52
N GLU A 65 -12.77 -1.73 22.56
CA GLU A 65 -12.50 -3.14 22.25
C GLU A 65 -11.07 -3.39 21.77
N TYR A 66 -10.35 -2.35 21.35
CA TYR A 66 -8.94 -2.41 20.94
C TYR A 66 -7.98 -1.89 22.02
N GLN A 67 -8.46 -1.68 23.24
CA GLN A 67 -7.61 -1.31 24.36
C GLN A 67 -6.48 -2.33 24.52
N GLY A 68 -5.24 -1.84 24.64
CA GLY A 68 -4.02 -2.66 24.69
C GLY A 68 -3.51 -3.14 23.33
N CYS A 69 -4.27 -2.96 22.24
CA CYS A 69 -3.72 -3.17 20.90
C CYS A 69 -2.74 -2.06 20.53
N HIS A 70 -1.71 -2.42 19.75
CA HIS A 70 -0.63 -1.52 19.38
C HIS A 70 -0.80 -0.99 17.96
N ALA A 71 -0.91 0.33 17.84
CA ALA A 71 -0.81 1.07 16.59
C ALA A 71 -0.15 2.43 16.84
N VAL A 72 0.76 2.84 15.96
CA VAL A 72 1.47 4.12 16.05
C VAL A 72 1.54 4.79 14.69
N VAL A 73 1.47 6.11 14.71
CA VAL A 73 1.71 6.97 13.56
C VAL A 73 3.08 7.61 13.68
N LEU A 74 3.91 7.45 12.66
CA LEU A 74 5.17 8.16 12.52
C LEU A 74 5.00 9.24 11.47
N GLU A 75 5.36 10.48 11.79
CA GLU A 75 5.38 11.58 10.82
C GLU A 75 6.78 11.78 10.27
N ASN A 76 6.87 12.27 9.04
CA ASN A 76 8.11 12.68 8.40
C ASN A 76 9.17 11.57 8.23
N VAL A 77 8.74 10.32 8.10
CA VAL A 77 9.67 9.20 7.85
C VAL A 77 10.36 9.38 6.50
N LEU A 78 9.61 9.77 5.46
CA LEU A 78 10.12 10.21 4.18
C LEU A 78 9.78 11.68 3.93
N SER A 79 10.67 12.37 3.25
CA SER A 79 10.37 13.69 2.70
C SER A 79 9.48 13.57 1.45
N PRO A 80 8.82 14.66 1.01
CA PRO A 80 8.06 14.65 -0.24
C PRO A 80 8.89 14.26 -1.46
N SER A 81 10.14 14.70 -1.56
CA SER A 81 11.05 14.35 -2.65
C SER A 81 11.39 12.85 -2.65
N GLU A 82 11.63 12.27 -1.47
CA GLU A 82 11.87 10.83 -1.31
C GLU A 82 10.63 9.99 -1.66
N CYS A 83 9.43 10.43 -1.31
CA CYS A 83 8.18 9.75 -1.69
C CYS A 83 8.02 9.66 -3.22
N VAL A 84 8.28 10.75 -3.94
CA VAL A 84 8.23 10.78 -5.40
C VAL A 84 9.31 9.88 -6.00
N GLN A 85 10.52 9.90 -5.46
CA GLN A 85 11.63 9.06 -5.93
C GLN A 85 11.33 7.57 -5.71
N LEU A 86 10.82 7.19 -4.53
CA LEU A 86 10.43 5.82 -4.20
C LEU A 86 9.38 5.28 -5.18
N LEU A 87 8.38 6.10 -5.51
CA LEU A 87 7.33 5.73 -6.45
C LEU A 87 7.89 5.48 -7.85
N ARG A 88 8.80 6.35 -8.35
CA ARG A 88 9.47 6.17 -9.65
C ARG A 88 10.32 4.90 -9.69
N MET A 89 11.05 4.60 -8.62
CA MET A 89 11.84 3.37 -8.53
C MET A 89 10.94 2.13 -8.54
N ALA A 90 9.81 2.16 -7.85
CA ALA A 90 8.82 1.08 -7.87
C ALA A 90 8.25 0.85 -9.28
N GLU A 91 7.93 1.90 -10.02
CA GLU A 91 7.47 1.80 -11.41
C GLU A 91 8.56 1.25 -12.35
N ALA A 92 9.82 1.64 -12.11
CA ALA A 92 10.97 1.16 -12.86
C ALA A 92 11.31 -0.31 -12.55
N SER A 93 10.95 -0.82 -11.36
CA SER A 93 11.21 -2.20 -10.96
C SER A 93 10.37 -3.23 -11.73
N VAL A 94 9.33 -2.79 -12.46
CA VAL A 94 8.48 -3.68 -13.26
C VAL A 94 9.07 -3.85 -14.65
N PRO A 95 9.53 -5.08 -15.02
CA PRO A 95 10.03 -5.35 -16.35
C PRO A 95 8.99 -5.02 -17.43
N GLU A 96 9.44 -4.53 -18.59
CA GLU A 96 8.55 -4.14 -19.69
C GLU A 96 7.64 -5.30 -20.14
N ALA A 97 8.16 -6.53 -20.13
CA ALA A 97 7.39 -7.72 -20.49
C ALA A 97 6.25 -8.04 -19.51
N ASP A 98 6.38 -7.59 -18.25
CA ASP A 98 5.41 -7.88 -17.19
C ASP A 98 4.42 -6.74 -16.95
N ARG A 99 4.53 -5.63 -17.71
CA ARG A 99 3.61 -4.50 -17.63
C ARG A 99 2.23 -4.87 -18.10
N TYR A 100 1.23 -4.35 -17.41
CA TYR A 100 -0.18 -4.61 -17.66
C TYR A 100 -0.67 -3.85 -18.90
N GLU A 101 -1.28 -4.54 -19.84
CA GLU A 101 -1.83 -3.91 -21.06
C GLU A 101 -3.19 -3.29 -20.76
N ARG A 102 -3.30 -1.97 -20.95
CA ARG A 102 -4.54 -1.22 -20.85
C ARG A 102 -4.98 -0.71 -22.22
N ARG A 103 -6.25 -0.88 -22.51
CA ARG A 103 -6.87 -0.33 -23.74
C ARG A 103 -7.46 1.04 -23.41
N VAL A 104 -7.10 2.06 -24.17
CA VAL A 104 -7.63 3.42 -23.99
C VAL A 104 -9.00 3.52 -24.67
N LYS A 105 -10.04 3.88 -23.91
CA LYS A 105 -11.34 4.22 -24.49
C LYS A 105 -11.22 5.59 -25.16
N LYS A 106 -11.41 5.68 -26.48
CA LYS A 106 -11.57 6.97 -27.16
C LYS A 106 -12.91 7.56 -26.74
N LYS A 107 -12.91 8.73 -26.11
CA LYS A 107 -14.14 9.53 -25.90
C LYS A 107 -14.79 9.75 -27.28
N PRO A 108 -16.10 9.48 -27.44
CA PRO A 108 -16.77 9.81 -28.70
C PRO A 108 -16.63 11.32 -28.94
N ARG A 109 -16.11 11.68 -30.10
CA ARG A 109 -16.03 13.09 -30.52
C ARG A 109 -17.46 13.65 -30.44
N ARG A 110 -17.69 14.60 -29.53
CA ARG A 110 -18.93 15.40 -29.57
C ARG A 110 -18.96 16.08 -30.93
N SER A 111 -19.84 15.62 -31.81
CA SER A 111 -20.17 16.35 -33.03
C SER A 111 -20.83 17.66 -32.60
N SER A 112 -20.14 18.77 -32.79
CA SER A 112 -20.75 20.10 -32.69
C SER A 112 -21.73 20.18 -33.83
N SER A 113 -23.01 19.97 -33.57
CA SER A 113 -24.08 20.27 -34.51
C SER A 113 -24.22 21.80 -34.61
N SER A 114 -23.46 22.39 -35.54
CA SER A 114 -23.80 23.70 -36.07
C SER A 114 -24.82 23.45 -37.17
N SER A 115 -26.05 23.83 -36.91
CA SER A 115 -27.11 23.92 -37.88
C SER A 115 -26.77 24.98 -38.96
N SER A 116 -26.48 24.54 -40.17
CA SER A 116 -26.59 25.34 -41.37
C SER A 116 -27.13 24.50 -42.50
N SER A 117 -28.29 24.92 -42.97
CA SER A 117 -29.03 24.38 -44.10
C SER A 117 -28.24 24.48 -45.42
N GLY A 118 -28.32 23.44 -46.22
CA GLY A 118 -28.25 23.60 -47.69
C GLY A 118 -27.24 22.76 -48.44
N LYS A 119 -27.82 21.93 -49.29
CA LYS A 119 -27.29 21.29 -50.52
C LYS A 119 -26.66 19.92 -50.45
N GLN A 120 -27.40 18.99 -51.04
CA GLN A 120 -26.94 17.68 -51.53
C GLN A 120 -25.72 17.80 -52.45
N SER A 121 -24.70 17.01 -52.17
CA SER A 121 -23.80 16.49 -53.16
C SER A 121 -23.42 15.06 -52.72
N THR A 122 -23.73 14.11 -53.59
CA THR A 122 -23.24 12.73 -53.60
C THR A 122 -21.74 12.80 -53.78
N ASP A 123 -20.99 12.17 -52.87
CA ASP A 123 -19.73 11.53 -53.25
C ASP A 123 -19.12 10.78 -52.02
N ASP A 124 -18.76 9.53 -52.31
CA ASP A 124 -17.80 8.63 -51.69
C ASP A 124 -17.48 8.75 -50.19
N ALA A 125 -18.17 7.92 -49.42
CA ALA A 125 -17.75 7.56 -48.07
C ALA A 125 -16.55 6.58 -48.16
N SER A 126 -15.33 7.11 -48.25
CA SER A 126 -14.15 6.33 -47.92
C SER A 126 -14.14 6.16 -46.37
N SER A 127 -14.75 5.08 -45.90
CA SER A 127 -14.67 4.65 -44.49
C SER A 127 -13.23 4.24 -44.23
N SER A 128 -12.47 5.15 -43.57
CA SER A 128 -11.19 4.80 -42.99
C SER A 128 -11.40 3.63 -42.00
N PRO A 129 -10.58 2.58 -42.07
CA PRO A 129 -10.72 1.43 -41.16
C PRO A 129 -10.63 1.95 -39.69
N PRO A 130 -11.39 1.34 -38.75
CA PRO A 130 -11.32 1.72 -37.37
C PRO A 130 -9.87 1.57 -36.89
N THR A 131 -9.27 2.67 -36.47
CA THR A 131 -7.91 2.67 -35.89
C THR A 131 -7.93 1.74 -34.68
N ALA A 132 -7.02 0.75 -34.67
CA ALA A 132 -6.87 -0.18 -33.56
C ALA A 132 -6.79 0.60 -32.22
N PRO A 133 -7.37 0.08 -31.13
CA PRO A 133 -7.29 0.72 -29.85
C PRO A 133 -5.82 0.90 -29.44
N GLU A 134 -5.47 2.09 -28.98
CA GLU A 134 -4.12 2.37 -28.49
C GLU A 134 -3.90 1.54 -27.22
N VAL A 135 -2.88 0.69 -27.20
CA VAL A 135 -2.51 -0.17 -26.08
C VAL A 135 -1.39 0.53 -25.31
N PHE A 136 -1.65 0.79 -24.02
CA PHE A 136 -0.67 1.35 -23.09
C PHE A 136 -0.16 0.26 -22.16
N ARG A 137 1.16 0.16 -21.94
CA ARG A 137 1.79 -0.76 -21.00
C ARG A 137 2.04 -0.07 -19.66
N ASP A 138 1.19 -0.38 -18.67
CA ASP A 138 1.19 0.21 -17.33
C ASP A 138 1.99 -0.66 -16.36
N PRO A 139 2.96 -0.14 -15.58
CA PRO A 139 3.61 -0.89 -14.52
C PRO A 139 2.62 -1.30 -13.40
N TRP A 140 1.51 -0.61 -13.30
CA TRP A 140 0.45 -0.86 -12.34
C TRP A 140 -0.54 -1.90 -12.87
N ARG A 141 -0.70 -3.00 -12.13
CA ARG A 141 -1.68 -4.06 -12.42
C ARG A 141 -2.79 -4.09 -11.37
N PRO A 142 -3.98 -4.61 -11.68
CA PRO A 142 -5.06 -4.75 -10.70
C PRO A 142 -4.60 -5.45 -9.42
N ALA A 143 -4.96 -4.87 -8.27
CA ALA A 143 -4.62 -5.41 -6.96
C ALA A 143 -5.51 -6.61 -6.63
N CYS A 144 -4.87 -7.75 -6.33
CA CYS A 144 -5.55 -8.98 -5.95
C CYS A 144 -5.54 -9.18 -4.43
N VAL A 145 -6.41 -10.04 -3.95
CA VAL A 145 -6.47 -10.51 -2.57
C VAL A 145 -5.63 -11.78 -2.46
N SER A 146 -4.72 -11.83 -1.48
CA SER A 146 -3.90 -13.02 -1.22
C SER A 146 -4.70 -14.07 -0.47
N LEU A 147 -4.57 -15.32 -0.92
CA LEU A 147 -5.12 -16.51 -0.27
C LEU A 147 -4.05 -17.34 0.44
N GLY A 148 -2.81 -16.82 0.52
CA GLY A 148 -1.65 -17.57 1.02
C GLY A 148 -0.99 -18.42 -0.08
N ALA A 149 0.19 -19.01 0.23
CA ALA A 149 0.94 -19.92 -0.65
C ALA A 149 1.12 -19.44 -2.10
N ASN A 150 1.34 -18.14 -2.32
CA ASN A 150 1.44 -17.48 -3.63
C ASN A 150 0.17 -17.61 -4.51
N LEU A 151 -0.99 -17.89 -3.89
CA LEU A 151 -2.28 -17.87 -4.55
C LEU A 151 -2.94 -16.52 -4.33
N GLU A 152 -3.50 -15.97 -5.39
CA GLU A 152 -4.25 -14.72 -5.37
C GLU A 152 -5.57 -14.86 -6.10
N ILE A 153 -6.52 -14.01 -5.75
CA ILE A 153 -7.82 -13.90 -6.41
C ILE A 153 -8.11 -12.44 -6.73
N LEU A 154 -8.65 -12.17 -7.89
CA LEU A 154 -9.14 -10.84 -8.24
C LEU A 154 -10.59 -10.72 -7.80
N ASP A 155 -10.84 -9.98 -6.71
CA ASP A 155 -12.18 -9.66 -6.21
C ASP A 155 -12.36 -8.14 -6.18
N ARG A 156 -12.97 -7.59 -7.22
CA ARG A 156 -13.20 -6.15 -7.37
C ARG A 156 -14.32 -5.61 -6.47
N GLY A 157 -15.15 -6.47 -5.91
CA GLY A 157 -16.16 -6.12 -4.90
C GLY A 157 -15.56 -5.93 -3.51
N TYR A 158 -14.45 -6.62 -3.24
CA TYR A 158 -13.74 -6.57 -1.97
C TYR A 158 -12.56 -5.60 -1.99
N ARG A 159 -11.79 -5.58 -3.10
CA ARG A 159 -10.65 -4.70 -3.30
C ARG A 159 -10.59 -4.17 -4.72
N ARG A 160 -10.62 -2.84 -4.88
CA ARG A 160 -10.41 -2.15 -6.14
C ARG A 160 -9.21 -1.22 -5.99
N GLY A 161 -8.35 -1.22 -6.98
CA GLY A 161 -7.12 -0.43 -7.04
C GLY A 161 -6.06 -1.16 -7.84
N ASP A 162 -4.92 -0.51 -8.03
CA ASP A 162 -3.78 -1.08 -8.74
C ASP A 162 -2.60 -1.32 -7.79
N ARG A 163 -1.71 -2.23 -8.18
CA ARG A 163 -0.58 -2.64 -7.35
C ARG A 163 0.69 -2.87 -8.17
N ILE A 164 1.83 -2.48 -7.59
CA ILE A 164 3.16 -2.97 -7.92
C ILE A 164 3.67 -3.78 -6.72
N VAL A 165 4.32 -4.91 -6.96
CA VAL A 165 5.08 -5.64 -5.94
C VAL A 165 6.55 -5.57 -6.30
N TRP A 166 7.40 -5.23 -5.31
CA TRP A 166 8.84 -5.17 -5.48
C TRP A 166 9.53 -5.71 -4.22
N ASP A 167 10.42 -6.70 -4.40
CA ASP A 167 11.19 -7.30 -3.32
C ASP A 167 12.60 -6.68 -3.32
N GLU A 168 12.89 -5.82 -2.33
CA GLU A 168 14.20 -5.17 -2.17
C GLU A 168 14.53 -4.98 -0.69
N GLN A 169 15.45 -5.82 -0.16
CA GLN A 169 15.78 -5.81 1.26
C GLN A 169 16.53 -4.55 1.67
N GLU A 170 17.50 -4.10 0.88
CA GLU A 170 18.29 -2.91 1.21
C GLU A 170 17.39 -1.68 1.39
N LEU A 171 16.42 -1.51 0.50
CA LEU A 171 15.50 -0.39 0.56
C LEU A 171 14.60 -0.43 1.80
N THR A 172 14.12 -1.62 2.15
CA THR A 172 13.30 -1.78 3.37
C THR A 172 14.14 -1.60 4.64
N ASP A 173 15.40 -2.02 4.66
CA ASP A 173 16.31 -1.80 5.79
C ASP A 173 16.60 -0.31 5.98
N ARG A 174 16.82 0.45 4.90
CA ARG A 174 16.99 1.92 4.95
C ARG A 174 15.70 2.62 5.44
N LEU A 175 14.54 2.16 4.99
CA LEU A 175 13.25 2.66 5.48
C LEU A 175 13.10 2.42 6.99
N TRP A 176 13.46 1.21 7.46
CA TRP A 176 13.42 0.90 8.88
C TRP A 176 14.36 1.77 9.70
N ALA A 177 15.59 2.00 9.19
CA ALA A 177 16.54 2.91 9.82
C ALA A 177 15.99 4.34 10.00
N ARG A 178 15.13 4.79 9.08
CA ARG A 178 14.40 6.07 9.22
C ARG A 178 13.29 5.97 10.27
N CYS A 179 12.51 4.90 10.29
CA CYS A 179 11.44 4.73 11.27
C CYS A 179 11.96 4.73 12.72
N VAL A 180 13.07 4.02 12.97
CA VAL A 180 13.64 3.90 14.34
C VAL A 180 14.33 5.16 14.85
N GLN A 181 14.42 6.22 14.05
CA GLN A 181 14.77 7.55 14.56
C GLN A 181 13.68 8.12 15.47
N ALA A 182 12.44 7.61 15.41
CA ALA A 182 11.39 7.96 16.35
C ALA A 182 11.72 7.36 17.72
N PRO A 183 11.89 8.19 18.78
CA PRO A 183 12.24 7.70 20.11
C PRO A 183 11.23 6.68 20.64
N GLY A 184 11.72 5.57 21.19
CA GLY A 184 10.91 4.53 21.81
C GLY A 184 10.25 3.53 20.85
N LEU A 185 10.34 3.72 19.53
CA LEU A 185 9.70 2.79 18.55
C LEU A 185 10.33 1.40 18.61
N LEU A 186 11.66 1.35 18.60
CA LEU A 186 12.38 0.08 18.59
C LEU A 186 12.09 -0.75 19.83
N GLU A 187 12.06 -0.11 21.00
CA GLU A 187 11.75 -0.73 22.29
C GLU A 187 10.33 -1.30 22.32
N GLN A 188 9.36 -0.56 21.79
CA GLN A 188 7.96 -0.98 21.74
C GLN A 188 7.75 -2.19 20.83
N LEU A 189 8.57 -2.36 19.77
CA LEU A 189 8.42 -3.39 18.79
C LEU A 189 9.45 -4.54 18.91
N ALA A 190 10.42 -4.42 19.84
CA ALA A 190 11.53 -5.37 19.95
C ALA A 190 11.08 -6.79 20.34
N PHE A 191 10.02 -6.90 21.10
CA PHE A 191 9.61 -8.16 21.70
C PHE A 191 8.09 -8.24 21.90
N ILE A 192 7.51 -9.38 21.55
CA ILE A 192 6.10 -9.70 21.71
C ILE A 192 6.00 -10.88 22.67
N GLY A 193 5.45 -10.65 23.84
CA GLY A 193 5.24 -11.67 24.85
C GLY A 193 4.09 -12.64 24.50
N PRO A 194 3.98 -13.77 25.22
CA PRO A 194 2.94 -14.77 24.98
C PRO A 194 1.51 -14.24 25.15
N ASP A 195 1.32 -13.26 26.02
CA ASP A 195 0.02 -12.66 26.35
C ASP A 195 -0.22 -11.32 25.65
N ASP A 196 0.73 -10.86 24.83
CA ASP A 196 0.59 -9.62 24.07
C ASP A 196 -0.57 -9.72 23.08
N PRO A 197 -1.39 -8.68 22.92
CA PRO A 197 -2.46 -8.63 21.93
C PRO A 197 -1.97 -8.83 20.49
N ALA A 198 -0.72 -8.51 20.18
CA ALA A 198 -0.09 -8.70 18.87
C ALA A 198 0.37 -10.15 18.64
N ALA A 199 0.49 -10.96 19.71
CA ALA A 199 0.87 -12.36 19.56
C ALA A 199 -0.09 -13.12 18.63
N PRO A 200 0.37 -14.13 17.87
CA PRO A 200 -0.49 -14.99 17.07
C PRO A 200 -1.64 -15.58 17.91
N PHE A 201 -2.74 -15.97 17.25
CA PHE A 201 -3.86 -16.59 17.96
C PHE A 201 -3.41 -17.83 18.75
N LYS A 202 -3.78 -17.88 20.03
CA LYS A 202 -3.44 -19.02 20.90
C LYS A 202 -4.06 -20.31 20.39
N SER A 203 -3.24 -21.35 20.29
CA SER A 203 -3.78 -22.71 20.25
C SER A 203 -4.44 -23.01 21.60
N ARG A 204 -5.55 -23.74 21.57
CA ARG A 204 -6.22 -24.19 22.82
C ARG A 204 -5.35 -25.11 23.67
N TYR A 205 -4.26 -25.63 23.08
CA TYR A 205 -3.45 -26.70 23.66
C TYR A 205 -2.01 -26.31 24.00
N SER A 206 -1.58 -25.07 23.66
CA SER A 206 -0.21 -24.64 23.97
C SER A 206 -0.15 -23.15 24.24
N ALA A 207 0.76 -22.72 25.13
CA ALA A 207 1.10 -21.33 25.30
C ALA A 207 1.72 -20.77 24.01
N ASN A 208 1.44 -19.51 23.67
CA ASN A 208 2.15 -18.85 22.58
C ASN A 208 3.63 -18.74 22.94
N PRO A 209 4.54 -19.01 22.00
CA PRO A 209 5.95 -18.67 22.19
C PRO A 209 6.09 -17.13 22.17
N PRO A 210 7.12 -16.60 22.85
CA PRO A 210 7.51 -15.22 22.66
C PRO A 210 8.15 -15.01 21.27
N TRP A 211 8.06 -13.75 20.76
CA TRP A 211 8.58 -13.37 19.46
C TRP A 211 9.52 -12.18 19.59
N ARG A 212 10.61 -12.18 18.86
CA ARG A 212 11.57 -11.08 18.80
C ARG A 212 11.58 -10.49 17.40
N PHE A 213 11.59 -9.16 17.29
CA PHE A 213 11.76 -8.48 16.02
C PHE A 213 13.01 -8.97 15.31
N SER A 214 12.88 -9.37 14.06
CA SER A 214 13.96 -9.90 13.23
C SER A 214 14.39 -8.88 12.18
N ARG A 215 13.47 -8.48 11.32
CA ARG A 215 13.70 -7.50 10.26
C ARG A 215 12.38 -7.03 9.66
N ILE A 216 12.44 -6.03 8.83
CA ILE A 216 11.34 -5.67 7.93
C ILE A 216 11.32 -6.63 6.72
N ASN A 217 10.14 -6.97 6.24
CA ASN A 217 9.99 -7.82 5.06
C ASN A 217 10.44 -7.08 3.81
N LYS A 218 11.27 -7.73 2.97
CA LYS A 218 11.74 -7.15 1.71
C LYS A 218 10.63 -6.85 0.70
N ARG A 219 9.47 -7.52 0.84
CA ARG A 219 8.35 -7.38 -0.09
C ARG A 219 7.57 -6.12 0.17
N MET A 220 7.72 -5.16 -0.71
CA MET A 220 6.94 -3.94 -0.75
C MET A 220 5.77 -4.08 -1.71
N ARG A 221 4.58 -3.67 -1.26
CA ARG A 221 3.35 -3.63 -2.07
C ARG A 221 2.96 -2.17 -2.25
N PHE A 222 3.28 -1.58 -3.39
CA PHE A 222 2.84 -0.25 -3.76
C PHE A 222 1.41 -0.32 -4.25
N LEU A 223 0.58 0.61 -3.81
CA LEU A 223 -0.84 0.63 -4.07
C LEU A 223 -1.23 1.99 -4.65
N LYS A 224 -2.04 1.96 -5.69
CA LYS A 224 -2.59 3.13 -6.36
C LYS A 224 -4.10 3.01 -6.37
N TYR A 225 -4.78 3.96 -5.75
CA TYR A 225 -6.22 4.02 -5.68
C TYR A 225 -6.70 5.29 -6.40
N ARG A 226 -7.54 5.13 -7.41
CA ARG A 226 -8.21 6.21 -8.14
C ARG A 226 -9.61 6.43 -7.58
N ARG A 227 -10.32 7.43 -8.09
CA ARG A 227 -11.72 7.68 -7.72
C ARG A 227 -12.56 6.40 -7.78
N GLY A 228 -13.25 6.10 -6.68
CA GLY A 228 -14.09 4.90 -6.52
C GLY A 228 -13.33 3.62 -6.19
N ASP A 229 -12.00 3.69 -5.99
CA ASP A 229 -11.20 2.55 -5.53
C ASP A 229 -11.19 2.48 -4.01
N PHE A 230 -11.10 1.25 -3.48
CA PHE A 230 -11.21 0.96 -2.05
C PHE A 230 -10.61 -0.40 -1.68
N PHE A 231 -10.47 -0.64 -0.38
CA PHE A 231 -10.26 -1.97 0.19
C PHE A 231 -11.17 -2.16 1.39
N ARG A 232 -12.09 -3.14 1.33
CA ARG A 232 -13.13 -3.37 2.33
C ARG A 232 -12.56 -3.80 3.68
N PRO A 233 -13.33 -3.66 4.77
CA PRO A 233 -12.86 -3.95 6.13
C PRO A 233 -12.33 -5.37 6.32
N HIS A 234 -11.08 -5.48 6.83
CA HIS A 234 -10.36 -6.73 7.06
C HIS A 234 -9.39 -6.59 8.24
N CYS A 235 -8.83 -7.69 8.67
CA CYS A 235 -7.58 -7.75 9.42
C CYS A 235 -6.49 -8.26 8.48
N ASP A 236 -5.25 -7.80 8.68
CA ASP A 236 -4.13 -8.26 7.88
C ASP A 236 -3.77 -9.71 8.19
N GLY A 237 -3.45 -10.47 7.17
CA GLY A 237 -2.98 -11.85 7.30
C GLY A 237 -1.47 -11.90 7.56
N ALA A 238 -1.04 -12.83 8.39
CA ALA A 238 0.36 -13.10 8.62
C ALA A 238 1.00 -13.87 7.45
N TYR A 239 2.27 -13.58 7.20
CA TYR A 239 3.16 -14.37 6.34
C TYR A 239 4.11 -15.15 7.22
N GLU A 240 4.28 -16.45 6.95
CA GLU A 240 5.18 -17.35 7.65
C GLU A 240 6.41 -17.65 6.80
N ASP A 241 7.59 -17.61 7.43
CA ASP A 241 8.87 -17.96 6.83
C ASP A 241 9.60 -18.97 7.75
N SER A 242 9.71 -20.21 7.28
CA SER A 242 10.42 -21.28 7.98
C SER A 242 11.80 -21.56 7.37
N SER A 243 12.35 -20.63 6.61
CA SER A 243 13.66 -20.77 5.99
C SER A 243 14.79 -20.83 7.03
N HIS A 244 15.86 -21.57 6.70
CA HIS A 244 17.08 -21.67 7.51
C HIS A 244 16.85 -22.19 8.96
N GLY A 245 15.86 -23.07 9.15
CA GLY A 245 15.57 -23.67 10.45
C GLY A 245 15.01 -22.72 11.51
N LYS A 246 14.63 -21.51 11.13
CA LYS A 246 14.03 -20.51 12.00
C LYS A 246 12.57 -20.30 11.64
N GLN A 247 11.71 -20.30 12.64
CA GLN A 247 10.30 -19.94 12.46
C GLN A 247 10.14 -18.43 12.59
N ARG A 248 9.72 -17.79 11.52
CA ARG A 248 9.41 -16.35 11.48
C ARG A 248 8.00 -16.12 11.01
N GLN A 249 7.38 -15.06 11.52
CA GLN A 249 6.05 -14.64 11.14
C GLN A 249 5.95 -13.12 11.14
N THR A 250 5.17 -12.58 10.21
CA THR A 250 4.85 -11.15 10.25
C THR A 250 3.73 -10.89 11.25
N LEU A 251 3.95 -9.93 12.16
CA LEU A 251 3.00 -9.60 13.23
C LEU A 251 2.48 -8.15 13.14
N TYR A 252 3.16 -7.29 12.40
CA TYR A 252 2.80 -5.89 12.20
C TYR A 252 2.85 -5.51 10.72
N THR A 253 1.94 -4.66 10.33
CA THR A 253 1.95 -3.94 9.05
C THR A 253 2.70 -2.61 9.24
N LEU A 254 3.54 -2.26 8.27
CA LEU A 254 4.06 -0.94 8.03
C LEU A 254 3.41 -0.38 6.76
N HIS A 255 2.61 0.67 6.92
CA HIS A 255 1.86 1.32 5.85
C HIS A 255 2.33 2.76 5.66
N LEU A 256 3.05 3.02 4.57
CA LEU A 256 3.61 4.32 4.21
C LEU A 256 2.68 5.02 3.21
N TYR A 257 2.32 6.27 3.48
CA TYR A 257 1.59 7.15 2.57
C TYR A 257 2.57 7.96 1.72
N LEU A 258 2.37 7.95 0.40
CA LEU A 258 3.31 8.56 -0.55
C LEU A 258 2.84 9.91 -1.09
N ASN A 259 1.61 10.32 -0.76
CA ASN A 259 1.08 11.64 -1.07
C ASN A 259 0.07 12.12 -0.02
N ASP A 260 -0.19 13.43 -0.03
CA ASP A 260 -1.12 14.07 0.89
C ASP A 260 -2.56 13.96 0.42
N SER A 261 -3.50 13.83 1.37
CA SER A 261 -4.88 14.24 1.16
C SER A 261 -4.99 15.78 1.15
N LYS A 262 -6.06 16.30 0.56
CA LYS A 262 -6.31 17.74 0.50
C LYS A 262 -6.26 18.41 1.89
N VAL A 263 -6.82 17.75 2.90
CA VAL A 263 -6.83 18.25 4.28
C VAL A 263 -5.43 18.26 4.87
N GLU A 264 -4.68 17.17 4.73
CA GLU A 264 -3.35 17.07 5.30
C GLU A 264 -2.34 17.99 4.61
N ALA A 265 -2.47 18.21 3.29
CA ALA A 265 -1.66 19.19 2.57
C ALA A 265 -1.89 20.61 3.11
N ALA A 266 -3.15 21.00 3.31
CA ALA A 266 -3.51 22.30 3.87
C ALA A 266 -2.99 22.48 5.30
N MET A 267 -3.15 21.44 6.16
CA MET A 267 -2.64 21.47 7.54
C MET A 267 -1.12 21.55 7.62
N ALA A 268 -0.42 20.97 6.65
CA ALA A 268 1.04 20.98 6.57
C ALA A 268 1.61 22.22 5.84
N GLY A 269 0.75 23.10 5.32
CA GLY A 269 1.17 24.26 4.51
C GLY A 269 1.89 23.85 3.21
N ARG A 270 1.53 22.69 2.65
CA ARG A 270 2.10 22.17 1.40
C ARG A 270 1.25 22.57 0.20
N GLU A 271 1.79 22.33 -0.99
CA GLU A 271 1.05 22.56 -2.24
C GLU A 271 -0.30 21.81 -2.23
N PRO A 272 -1.38 22.42 -2.71
CA PRO A 272 -2.70 21.81 -2.76
C PRO A 272 -2.69 20.49 -3.55
N THR A 273 -3.40 19.50 -3.05
CA THR A 273 -3.63 18.23 -3.74
C THR A 273 -5.11 17.99 -3.97
N ASP A 274 -5.43 17.15 -4.95
CA ASP A 274 -6.81 16.81 -5.30
C ASP A 274 -7.34 15.58 -4.53
N LEU A 275 -6.50 14.90 -3.73
CA LEU A 275 -6.92 13.69 -3.04
C LEU A 275 -7.93 14.00 -1.93
N VAL A 276 -9.15 13.50 -2.10
CA VAL A 276 -10.23 13.52 -1.12
C VAL A 276 -10.66 12.10 -0.80
N GLY A 277 -10.84 11.79 0.48
CA GLY A 277 -11.11 10.43 0.95
C GLY A 277 -9.83 9.57 1.05
N GLY A 278 -9.99 8.25 1.01
CA GLY A 278 -8.90 7.31 1.04
C GLY A 278 -8.19 7.20 2.39
N SER A 279 -8.82 7.51 3.52
CA SER A 279 -8.26 7.26 4.85
C SER A 279 -8.04 5.76 5.09
N THR A 280 -7.26 5.45 6.12
CA THR A 280 -7.13 4.10 6.66
C THR A 280 -7.76 4.11 8.05
N PRO A 281 -9.08 3.80 8.17
CA PRO A 281 -9.75 3.77 9.46
C PRO A 281 -9.53 2.46 10.19
N PHE A 282 -9.39 2.52 11.51
CA PHE A 282 -9.71 1.40 12.39
C PHE A 282 -11.19 1.42 12.70
N LEU A 283 -11.85 0.26 12.67
CA LEU A 283 -13.31 0.14 12.70
C LEU A 283 -13.79 -0.74 13.83
N SER A 284 -14.86 -0.35 14.51
CA SER A 284 -15.62 -1.28 15.36
C SER A 284 -16.15 -2.46 14.55
N LYS A 285 -16.54 -3.54 15.23
CA LYS A 285 -17.05 -4.74 14.57
C LYS A 285 -18.26 -4.47 13.66
N ASP A 286 -19.15 -3.60 14.10
CA ASP A 286 -20.36 -3.16 13.37
C ASP A 286 -20.09 -2.01 12.39
N GLY A 287 -18.91 -1.42 12.41
CA GLY A 287 -18.52 -0.29 11.56
C GLY A 287 -19.11 1.06 11.97
N SER A 288 -19.81 1.13 13.12
CA SER A 288 -20.46 2.38 13.58
C SER A 288 -19.48 3.41 14.17
N ARG A 289 -18.34 2.95 14.69
CA ARG A 289 -17.28 3.80 15.28
C ARG A 289 -15.98 3.60 14.53
N ARG A 290 -15.19 4.67 14.41
CA ARG A 290 -13.96 4.64 13.65
C ARG A 290 -12.93 5.65 14.11
N ILE A 291 -11.67 5.34 13.89
CA ILE A 291 -10.52 6.25 14.04
C ILE A 291 -9.80 6.30 12.70
N ASP A 292 -9.74 7.47 12.09
CA ASP A 292 -9.16 7.67 10.78
C ASP A 292 -7.67 8.03 10.85
N VAL A 293 -6.88 7.40 9.98
CA VAL A 293 -5.53 7.85 9.66
C VAL A 293 -5.54 8.34 8.21
N ASN A 294 -5.44 9.64 8.02
CA ASN A 294 -5.51 10.26 6.70
C ASN A 294 -4.18 10.14 5.94
N PRO A 295 -4.22 10.05 4.61
CA PRO A 295 -3.02 10.09 3.78
C PRO A 295 -2.25 11.40 3.98
N ARG A 296 -0.99 11.29 4.47
CA ARG A 296 -0.03 12.38 4.56
C ARG A 296 1.32 11.91 4.05
N CYS A 297 1.89 12.65 3.13
CA CYS A 297 3.14 12.32 2.47
C CYS A 297 4.26 12.09 3.50
N GLY A 298 4.90 10.91 3.43
CA GLY A 298 5.95 10.51 4.35
C GLY A 298 5.49 9.98 5.72
N ARG A 299 4.17 9.94 5.98
CA ARG A 299 3.59 9.32 7.18
C ARG A 299 3.68 7.81 7.09
N VAL A 300 4.06 7.15 8.18
CA VAL A 300 4.01 5.70 8.33
C VAL A 300 3.04 5.36 9.46
N LEU A 301 2.12 4.44 9.18
CA LEU A 301 1.27 3.81 10.18
C LEU A 301 1.78 2.39 10.42
N ILE A 302 2.18 2.07 11.66
CA ILE A 302 2.56 0.73 12.08
C ILE A 302 1.48 0.20 13.00
N PHE A 303 0.94 -1.00 12.73
CA PHE A 303 -0.12 -1.59 13.55
C PHE A 303 -0.07 -3.12 13.51
N GLN A 304 -0.49 -3.75 14.62
CA GLN A 304 -0.54 -5.20 14.72
C GLN A 304 -1.57 -5.82 13.78
N HIS A 305 -1.27 -7.02 13.24
CA HIS A 305 -2.18 -7.76 12.36
C HIS A 305 -3.42 -8.25 13.11
N ASN A 306 -3.19 -8.77 14.32
CA ASN A 306 -4.22 -9.34 15.14
C ASN A 306 -5.21 -8.28 15.63
N LYS A 307 -6.51 -8.60 15.58
CA LYS A 307 -7.64 -7.84 16.13
C LYS A 307 -7.97 -6.52 15.43
N LEU A 308 -6.98 -5.76 14.93
CA LEU A 308 -7.21 -4.42 14.37
C LEU A 308 -7.89 -4.48 13.00
N ARG A 309 -9.22 -4.47 13.01
CA ARG A 309 -10.03 -4.40 11.79
C ARG A 309 -9.95 -3.00 11.20
N HIS A 310 -9.54 -2.93 9.96
CA HIS A 310 -9.33 -1.67 9.24
C HIS A 310 -9.77 -1.78 7.77
N SER A 311 -9.82 -0.65 7.06
CA SER A 311 -10.11 -0.59 5.62
C SER A 311 -9.19 0.42 4.91
N GLY A 312 -9.20 0.37 3.59
CA GLY A 312 -8.82 1.52 2.76
C GLY A 312 -10.08 2.14 2.22
N ASP A 313 -10.45 3.29 2.72
CA ASP A 313 -11.68 3.97 2.34
C ASP A 313 -11.69 4.38 0.87
N ASP A 314 -12.90 4.57 0.35
CA ASP A 314 -13.12 5.01 -1.00
C ASP A 314 -12.40 6.35 -1.27
N VAL A 315 -11.65 6.39 -2.38
CA VAL A 315 -11.11 7.64 -2.91
C VAL A 315 -12.25 8.38 -3.61
N VAL A 316 -12.60 9.54 -3.10
CA VAL A 316 -13.71 10.37 -3.63
C VAL A 316 -13.24 11.17 -4.84
N TYR A 317 -12.01 11.71 -4.79
CA TYR A 317 -11.38 12.47 -5.86
C TYR A 317 -9.86 12.35 -5.81
N GLY A 318 -9.19 12.51 -6.95
CA GLY A 318 -7.73 12.40 -7.07
C GLY A 318 -7.22 10.98 -7.05
N VAL A 319 -5.95 10.81 -6.68
CA VAL A 319 -5.27 9.52 -6.63
C VAL A 319 -4.51 9.40 -5.32
N LYS A 320 -4.69 8.27 -4.63
CA LYS A 320 -3.93 7.90 -3.43
C LYS A 320 -2.81 6.93 -3.80
N TYR A 321 -1.60 7.19 -3.30
CA TYR A 321 -0.46 6.30 -3.39
C TYR A 321 0.01 5.88 -1.99
N THR A 322 0.20 4.58 -1.79
CA THR A 322 0.77 4.04 -0.56
C THR A 322 1.74 2.91 -0.86
N MET A 323 2.59 2.59 0.11
CA MET A 323 3.40 1.37 0.11
C MET A 323 3.15 0.62 1.41
N ARG A 324 2.97 -0.69 1.32
CA ARG A 324 2.84 -1.57 2.47
C ARG A 324 3.94 -2.63 2.46
N THR A 325 4.53 -2.84 3.62
CA THR A 325 5.33 -4.03 3.95
C THR A 325 4.99 -4.47 5.37
N ASP A 326 5.68 -5.48 5.88
CA ASP A 326 5.34 -6.09 7.16
C ASP A 326 6.61 -6.24 8.03
N LEU A 327 6.46 -6.22 9.36
CA LEU A 327 7.53 -6.48 10.32
C LEU A 327 7.58 -7.97 10.63
N LEU A 328 8.75 -8.58 10.43
CA LEU A 328 9.00 -10.01 10.60
C LEU A 328 9.59 -10.27 11.98
N TYR A 329 8.98 -11.20 12.69
CA TYR A 329 9.41 -11.64 14.02
C TYR A 329 9.88 -13.09 13.98
N GLU A 330 10.87 -13.41 14.78
CA GLU A 330 11.43 -14.75 14.96
C GLU A 330 10.95 -15.31 16.29
N MET A 331 10.50 -16.55 16.26
CA MET A 331 10.08 -17.27 17.48
C MET A 331 11.28 -17.51 18.39
N VAL A 332 11.16 -17.14 19.66
CA VAL A 332 12.20 -17.35 20.67
C VAL A 332 12.03 -18.73 21.28
N GLY A 333 13.09 -19.56 21.22
CA GLY A 333 13.09 -20.88 21.82
C GLY A 333 13.10 -20.84 23.36
N PRO A 334 12.71 -21.95 24.02
CA PRO A 334 12.65 -22.02 25.50
C PRO A 334 13.95 -21.64 26.19
N ASP A 335 15.08 -22.07 25.62
CA ASP A 335 16.43 -21.86 26.18
C ASP A 335 16.90 -20.40 26.16
N GLU A 336 16.38 -19.57 25.26
CA GLU A 336 16.72 -18.15 25.17
C GLU A 336 15.86 -17.30 26.10
N HIS A 337 14.67 -17.76 26.46
CA HIS A 337 13.75 -17.04 27.35
C HIS A 337 14.25 -17.04 28.79
N GLU A 338 14.79 -18.17 29.30
CA GLU A 338 15.29 -18.29 30.66
C GLU A 338 16.54 -17.44 30.95
N LYS A 339 17.37 -17.19 29.93
CA LYS A 339 18.60 -16.38 30.08
C LYS A 339 18.34 -14.88 30.27
N ARG A 340 17.13 -14.38 29.99
CA ARG A 340 16.76 -12.97 30.18
C ARG A 340 15.96 -12.70 31.46
N SER A 341 15.44 -13.76 32.09
CA SER A 341 14.68 -13.65 33.35
C SER A 341 15.58 -13.74 34.60
N LYS A 342 16.89 -13.91 34.38
CA LYS A 342 17.95 -13.86 35.41
C LYS A 342 18.82 -12.61 35.21
#